data_12b6e712bdb37181137938c48808ee5b
#
_entry.id   12b6e712bdb37181137938c48808ee5b
#
_cell.length_a   1.000
_cell.length_b   1.000
_cell.length_c   1.000
_cell.angle_alpha   90.00
_cell.angle_beta   90.00
_cell.angle_gamma   90.00
#
_symmetry.space_group_name_H-M   'P 1'
#
loop_
_entity.id
_entity.type
_entity.pdbx_description
1 polymer ?
#
loop_
_entity_poly.entity_id
_entity_poly.type
_entity_poly.pdbx_seq_one_letter_code
_entity_poly.pdbx_strand_id
1 'polypeptide(L)'
;MFNSKNKFFRYFLQAINYSVFMAFIWYLSTSPSYRQLGEDEALVIISFPHAGEIKEPCRKRTEEELKALPLNMRTPMECTRERSPIIIELLLDGDPIYMHTAEAPGYFKDSGVDIYHMTKVSAGKHHLSMKMDDSVLKEGFEHVLEQDVDIAPARILLIDFEVSKGFVIK
;
A
#
# COMPACT_ATOMS: atom_id res chain seq x y z
N MET A 1 -35.05 -6.28 -56.87
CA MET A 1 -35.26 -7.67 -56.38
C MET A 1 -33.94 -8.23 -55.93
N PHE A 2 -33.53 -8.06 -54.70
CA PHE A 2 -32.28 -8.62 -54.19
C PHE A 2 -32.40 -10.16 -54.07
N ASN A 3 -31.55 -10.87 -54.79
CA ASN A 3 -31.58 -12.32 -54.94
C ASN A 3 -31.44 -13.01 -53.56
N SER A 4 -32.42 -13.81 -53.16
CA SER A 4 -32.49 -14.54 -51.86
C SER A 4 -31.26 -15.41 -51.59
N LYS A 5 -30.66 -15.98 -52.61
CA LYS A 5 -29.43 -16.80 -52.53
C LYS A 5 -28.21 -16.01 -52.03
N ASN A 6 -28.12 -14.68 -52.36
CA ASN A 6 -27.04 -13.85 -51.93
C ASN A 6 -27.17 -13.46 -50.41
N LYS A 7 -28.39 -13.41 -49.86
CA LYS A 7 -28.63 -13.15 -48.45
C LYS A 7 -28.20 -14.33 -47.59
N PHE A 8 -28.58 -15.55 -47.96
CA PHE A 8 -28.17 -16.75 -47.23
C PHE A 8 -26.65 -16.91 -47.19
N PHE A 9 -26.01 -16.72 -48.31
CA PHE A 9 -24.53 -16.81 -48.41
C PHE A 9 -23.84 -15.73 -47.52
N ARG A 10 -24.37 -14.53 -47.49
CA ARG A 10 -23.87 -13.46 -46.62
C ARG A 10 -23.97 -13.83 -45.14
N TYR A 11 -25.14 -14.31 -44.69
CA TYR A 11 -25.35 -14.71 -43.30
C TYR A 11 -24.46 -15.91 -42.92
N PHE A 12 -24.26 -16.85 -43.84
CA PHE A 12 -23.35 -17.96 -43.63
C PHE A 12 -21.91 -17.50 -43.46
N LEU A 13 -21.42 -16.61 -44.31
CA LEU A 13 -20.10 -16.02 -44.15
C LEU A 13 -19.94 -15.20 -42.89
N GLN A 14 -20.97 -14.46 -42.49
CA GLN A 14 -20.99 -13.73 -41.22
C GLN A 14 -20.90 -14.67 -40.02
N ALA A 15 -21.67 -15.76 -40.02
CA ALA A 15 -21.64 -16.76 -38.95
C ALA A 15 -20.25 -17.38 -38.82
N ILE A 16 -19.61 -17.74 -39.94
CA ILE A 16 -18.24 -18.24 -39.93
C ILE A 16 -17.26 -17.20 -39.36
N ASN A 17 -17.33 -15.95 -39.84
CA ASN A 17 -16.45 -14.89 -39.38
C ASN A 17 -16.59 -14.63 -37.88
N TYR A 18 -17.82 -14.52 -37.37
CA TYR A 18 -18.04 -14.36 -35.93
C TYR A 18 -17.58 -15.56 -35.12
N SER A 19 -17.80 -16.78 -35.62
CA SER A 19 -17.34 -17.99 -34.92
C SER A 19 -15.82 -18.05 -34.84
N VAL A 20 -15.11 -17.72 -35.92
CA VAL A 20 -13.64 -17.64 -35.94
C VAL A 20 -13.14 -16.55 -34.97
N PHE A 21 -13.77 -15.38 -35.01
CA PHE A 21 -13.42 -14.27 -34.11
C PHE A 21 -13.64 -14.62 -32.63
N MET A 22 -14.78 -15.21 -32.31
CA MET A 22 -15.09 -15.66 -30.94
C MET A 22 -14.14 -16.77 -30.48
N ALA A 23 -13.81 -17.73 -31.35
CA ALA A 23 -12.85 -18.77 -31.03
C ALA A 23 -11.43 -18.20 -30.80
N PHE A 24 -11.05 -17.19 -31.55
CA PHE A 24 -9.78 -16.49 -31.37
C PHE A 24 -9.72 -15.73 -30.05
N ILE A 25 -10.78 -14.96 -29.71
CA ILE A 25 -10.86 -14.29 -28.41
C ILE A 25 -10.84 -15.30 -27.27
N TRP A 26 -11.62 -16.38 -27.38
CA TRP A 26 -11.63 -17.43 -26.35
C TRP A 26 -10.26 -18.07 -26.17
N TYR A 27 -9.58 -18.37 -27.27
CA TYR A 27 -8.19 -18.90 -27.22
C TYR A 27 -7.23 -17.94 -26.52
N LEU A 28 -7.22 -16.65 -26.89
CA LEU A 28 -6.34 -15.67 -26.27
C LEU A 28 -6.70 -15.36 -24.82
N SER A 29 -7.95 -15.56 -24.41
CA SER A 29 -8.36 -15.38 -23.01
C SER A 29 -7.95 -16.53 -22.11
N THR A 30 -7.72 -17.72 -22.69
CA THR A 30 -7.43 -18.93 -21.92
C THR A 30 -5.99 -19.43 -22.10
N SER A 31 -5.30 -18.96 -23.13
CA SER A 31 -3.96 -19.46 -23.50
C SER A 31 -3.07 -18.34 -24.05
N PRO A 32 -1.85 -18.16 -23.50
CA PRO A 32 -1.29 -18.86 -22.36
C PRO A 32 -1.97 -18.41 -21.05
N SER A 33 -2.07 -19.30 -20.08
CA SER A 33 -2.53 -18.91 -18.74
C SER A 33 -1.53 -17.93 -18.15
N TYR A 34 -1.98 -16.67 -17.95
CA TYR A 34 -1.14 -15.66 -17.35
C TYR A 34 -0.98 -15.94 -15.86
N ARG A 35 0.25 -16.18 -15.43
CA ARG A 35 0.60 -16.30 -14.01
C ARG A 35 1.49 -15.13 -13.63
N GLN A 36 1.04 -14.34 -12.69
CA GLN A 36 1.80 -13.21 -12.15
C GLN A 36 2.97 -13.68 -11.28
N LEU A 37 2.80 -14.83 -10.65
CA LEU A 37 3.75 -15.46 -9.74
C LEU A 37 4.23 -16.78 -10.31
N GLY A 38 5.49 -17.10 -10.06
CA GLY A 38 6.05 -18.42 -10.27
C GLY A 38 5.39 -19.48 -9.38
N GLU A 39 5.72 -20.74 -9.61
CA GLU A 39 5.12 -21.86 -8.86
C GLU A 39 5.51 -21.85 -7.38
N ASP A 40 6.72 -21.33 -7.07
CA ASP A 40 7.25 -21.21 -5.70
C ASP A 40 7.36 -19.76 -5.23
N GLU A 41 6.61 -18.85 -5.84
CA GLU A 41 6.57 -17.44 -5.46
C GLU A 41 5.30 -17.09 -4.69
N ALA A 42 5.46 -16.15 -3.75
CA ALA A 42 4.39 -15.48 -3.01
C ALA A 42 4.58 -13.95 -3.05
N LEU A 43 3.61 -13.21 -2.58
CA LEU A 43 3.68 -11.76 -2.48
C LEU A 43 3.60 -11.32 -1.02
N VAL A 44 4.48 -10.40 -0.65
CA VAL A 44 4.34 -9.63 0.58
C VAL A 44 3.90 -8.21 0.18
N ILE A 45 2.81 -7.75 0.77
CA ILE A 45 2.25 -6.42 0.54
C ILE A 45 2.22 -5.68 1.86
N ILE A 46 2.79 -4.47 1.88
CA ILE A 46 2.62 -3.50 2.96
C ILE A 46 1.58 -2.50 2.47
N SER A 47 0.49 -2.30 3.22
CA SER A 47 -0.53 -1.33 2.82
C SER A 47 -1.27 -0.79 4.03
N PHE A 48 -0.94 0.44 4.43
CA PHE A 48 -1.65 1.15 5.49
C PHE A 48 -1.45 2.66 5.41
N PRO A 49 -2.43 3.47 5.82
CA PRO A 49 -2.27 4.90 6.07
C PRO A 49 -1.68 5.12 7.46
N HIS A 50 -0.73 6.02 7.59
CA HIS A 50 -0.20 6.43 8.87
C HIS A 50 0.22 7.91 8.87
N ALA A 51 0.24 8.55 10.03
CA ALA A 51 0.69 9.92 10.18
C ALA A 51 1.73 9.97 11.30
N GLY A 52 2.93 10.40 10.95
CA GLY A 52 3.99 10.56 11.93
C GLY A 52 3.60 11.47 13.10
N GLU A 53 4.23 11.32 14.24
CA GLU A 53 4.03 12.20 15.40
C GLU A 53 4.39 13.65 15.08
N ILE A 54 3.92 14.58 15.90
CA ILE A 54 4.28 16.00 15.76
C ILE A 54 5.78 16.16 16.01
N LYS A 55 6.47 16.86 15.09
CA LYS A 55 7.92 17.01 15.09
C LYS A 55 8.49 17.79 16.27
N GLU A 56 7.69 18.73 16.80
CA GLU A 56 8.07 19.54 17.95
C GLU A 56 7.00 19.48 19.03
N PRO A 57 7.38 19.39 20.32
CA PRO A 57 6.39 19.38 21.40
C PRO A 57 5.61 20.68 21.46
N CYS A 58 4.34 20.59 21.86
CA CYS A 58 3.52 21.76 22.07
C CYS A 58 4.08 22.60 23.22
N ARG A 59 4.16 23.93 23.04
CA ARG A 59 4.55 24.87 24.10
C ARG A 59 3.33 25.60 24.66
N LYS A 60 3.42 26.01 25.92
CA LYS A 60 2.42 26.91 26.48
C LYS A 60 2.68 28.33 25.99
N ARG A 61 1.63 29.02 25.55
CA ARG A 61 1.70 30.45 25.24
C ARG A 61 1.73 31.28 26.52
N THR A 62 2.48 32.40 26.46
CA THR A 62 2.48 33.39 27.54
C THR A 62 1.16 34.18 27.56
N GLU A 63 0.86 34.83 28.69
CA GLU A 63 -0.34 35.68 28.77
C GLU A 63 -0.30 36.85 27.79
N GLU A 64 0.87 37.38 27.49
CA GLU A 64 1.07 38.43 26.51
C GLU A 64 0.74 37.99 25.11
N GLU A 65 1.20 36.80 24.70
CA GLU A 65 0.87 36.18 23.42
C GLU A 65 -0.62 35.90 23.31
N LEU A 66 -1.25 35.39 24.37
CA LEU A 66 -2.70 35.16 24.41
C LEU A 66 -3.51 36.47 24.28
N LYS A 67 -3.07 37.57 24.90
CA LYS A 67 -3.72 38.87 24.77
C LYS A 67 -3.58 39.46 23.36
N ALA A 68 -2.47 39.21 22.68
CA ALA A 68 -2.23 39.69 21.32
C ALA A 68 -3.11 38.98 20.27
N LEU A 69 -3.63 37.78 20.59
CA LEU A 69 -4.49 37.02 19.66
C LEU A 69 -5.96 37.44 19.76
N PRO A 70 -6.72 37.38 18.66
CA PRO A 70 -8.18 37.50 18.68
C PRO A 70 -8.82 36.49 19.64
N LEU A 71 -9.94 36.85 20.24
CA LEU A 71 -10.61 36.04 21.27
C LEU A 71 -10.90 34.59 20.83
N ASN A 72 -11.26 34.40 19.59
CA ASN A 72 -11.55 33.08 18.99
C ASN A 72 -10.31 32.22 18.69
N MET A 73 -9.10 32.81 18.77
CA MET A 73 -7.83 32.14 18.53
C MET A 73 -6.97 31.95 19.79
N ARG A 74 -7.48 32.34 20.95
CA ARG A 74 -6.78 32.22 22.24
C ARG A 74 -6.78 30.81 22.75
N THR A 75 -5.86 29.98 22.22
CA THR A 75 -5.59 28.65 22.74
C THR A 75 -4.38 28.68 23.65
N PRO A 76 -4.42 28.05 24.84
CA PRO A 76 -3.31 28.09 25.80
C PRO A 76 -2.05 27.34 25.32
N MET A 77 -2.23 26.45 24.38
CA MET A 77 -1.14 25.64 23.77
C MET A 77 -0.89 26.07 22.33
N GLU A 78 0.36 26.15 21.96
CA GLU A 78 0.81 26.30 20.58
C GLU A 78 1.50 25.02 20.17
N CYS A 79 0.97 24.35 19.14
CA CYS A 79 1.52 23.13 18.59
C CYS A 79 1.92 23.39 17.13
N THR A 80 3.10 22.93 16.74
CA THR A 80 3.48 22.85 15.32
C THR A 80 2.58 21.84 14.63
N ARG A 81 2.37 22.04 13.34
CA ARG A 81 1.58 21.09 12.54
C ARG A 81 2.47 20.10 11.80
N GLU A 82 3.76 20.43 11.68
CA GLU A 82 4.72 19.58 10.96
C GLU A 82 4.88 18.23 11.64
N ARG A 83 4.79 17.17 10.86
CA ARG A 83 4.89 15.79 11.32
C ARG A 83 6.27 15.21 11.04
N SER A 84 6.67 14.29 11.87
CA SER A 84 7.87 13.49 11.68
C SER A 84 7.78 12.64 10.42
N PRO A 85 8.89 12.39 9.72
CA PRO A 85 8.94 11.39 8.68
C PRO A 85 8.68 10.01 9.27
N ILE A 86 8.18 9.11 8.44
CA ILE A 86 7.97 7.71 8.78
C ILE A 86 9.09 6.89 8.16
N ILE A 87 9.86 6.20 8.98
CA ILE A 87 10.92 5.29 8.54
C ILE A 87 10.41 3.87 8.68
N ILE A 88 10.50 3.10 7.60
CA ILE A 88 10.01 1.72 7.54
C ILE A 88 11.14 0.81 7.10
N GLU A 89 11.27 -0.31 7.80
CA GLU A 89 12.15 -1.40 7.44
C GLU A 89 11.38 -2.73 7.46
N LEU A 90 11.45 -3.48 6.37
CA LEU A 90 10.96 -4.84 6.28
C LEU A 90 12.11 -5.77 5.95
N LEU A 91 12.36 -6.72 6.83
CA LEU A 91 13.37 -7.76 6.66
C LEU A 91 12.69 -9.12 6.56
N LEU A 92 13.23 -9.97 5.70
CA LEU A 92 12.84 -11.37 5.58
C LEU A 92 14.09 -12.23 5.75
N ASP A 93 14.07 -13.13 6.72
CA ASP A 93 15.22 -14.00 7.09
C ASP A 93 16.51 -13.21 7.43
N GLY A 94 16.34 -11.95 7.87
CA GLY A 94 17.44 -11.03 8.18
C GLY A 94 17.88 -10.15 7.01
N ASP A 95 17.44 -10.42 5.79
CA ASP A 95 17.73 -9.60 4.63
C ASP A 95 16.72 -8.46 4.45
N PRO A 96 17.16 -7.22 4.27
CA PRO A 96 16.25 -6.09 4.05
C PRO A 96 15.63 -6.17 2.65
N ILE A 97 14.32 -6.41 2.60
CA ILE A 97 13.56 -6.45 1.34
C ILE A 97 12.86 -5.13 1.02
N TYR A 98 12.67 -4.26 2.02
CA TYR A 98 12.14 -2.92 1.84
C TYR A 98 12.61 -1.98 2.92
N MET A 99 13.16 -0.82 2.51
CA MET A 99 13.53 0.28 3.40
C MET A 99 13.07 1.58 2.76
N HIS A 100 12.30 2.38 3.48
CA HIS A 100 11.77 3.63 2.97
C HIS A 100 11.58 4.67 4.06
N THR A 101 11.85 5.93 3.70
CA THR A 101 11.54 7.09 4.53
C THR A 101 10.50 7.92 3.80
N ALA A 102 9.31 8.05 4.38
CA ALA A 102 8.20 8.79 3.83
C ALA A 102 8.00 10.11 4.58
N GLU A 103 8.12 11.23 3.89
CA GLU A 103 7.81 12.54 4.45
C GLU A 103 6.32 12.85 4.37
N ALA A 104 5.79 13.54 5.39
CA ALA A 104 4.42 14.02 5.38
C ALA A 104 4.17 14.96 4.18
N PRO A 105 3.14 14.70 3.36
CA PRO A 105 2.84 15.52 2.20
C PRO A 105 2.17 16.84 2.58
N GLY A 106 2.12 17.76 1.60
CA GLY A 106 1.50 19.07 1.74
C GLY A 106 2.49 20.18 2.09
N TYR A 107 2.04 21.41 1.92
CA TYR A 107 2.87 22.61 2.15
C TYR A 107 3.32 22.74 3.61
N PHE A 108 2.47 22.33 4.55
CA PHE A 108 2.75 22.37 5.99
C PHE A 108 3.29 21.04 6.53
N LYS A 109 3.50 20.04 5.68
CA LYS A 109 3.94 18.69 6.08
C LYS A 109 3.12 18.12 7.25
N ASP A 110 1.81 18.27 7.19
CA ASP A 110 0.90 17.94 8.29
C ASP A 110 -0.09 16.81 7.99
N SER A 111 -0.02 16.25 6.78
CA SER A 111 -0.90 15.17 6.35
C SER A 111 -0.31 13.79 6.70
N GLY A 112 -1.19 12.78 6.73
CA GLY A 112 -0.76 11.38 6.79
C GLY A 112 -0.15 10.92 5.45
N VAL A 113 0.55 9.82 5.49
CA VAL A 113 1.18 9.16 4.35
C VAL A 113 0.51 7.82 4.12
N ASP A 114 0.22 7.50 2.87
CA ASP A 114 -0.20 6.16 2.46
C ASP A 114 1.05 5.35 2.11
N ILE A 115 1.32 4.32 2.90
CA ILE A 115 2.41 3.40 2.67
C ILE A 115 1.88 2.23 1.84
N TYR A 116 2.50 2.02 0.69
CA TYR A 116 2.21 0.88 -0.17
C TYR A 116 3.48 0.35 -0.80
N HIS A 117 3.74 -0.92 -0.56
CA HIS A 117 4.83 -1.64 -1.22
C HIS A 117 4.44 -3.09 -1.47
N MET A 118 4.87 -3.61 -2.60
CA MET A 118 4.63 -4.99 -3.00
C MET A 118 5.93 -5.61 -3.47
N THR A 119 6.31 -6.73 -2.90
CA THR A 119 7.50 -7.47 -3.28
C THR A 119 7.20 -8.95 -3.42
N LYS A 120 7.88 -9.59 -4.36
CA LYS A 120 7.85 -11.04 -4.53
C LYS A 120 8.87 -11.68 -3.61
N VAL A 121 8.47 -12.75 -2.97
CA VAL A 121 9.30 -13.55 -2.09
C VAL A 121 9.15 -15.04 -2.46
N SER A 122 10.08 -15.88 -2.03
CA SER A 122 9.89 -17.33 -2.10
C SER A 122 8.72 -17.77 -1.23
N ALA A 123 8.00 -18.80 -1.64
CA ALA A 123 7.03 -19.46 -0.78
C ALA A 123 7.74 -20.32 0.26
N GLY A 124 7.14 -20.46 1.44
CA GLY A 124 7.68 -21.28 2.51
C GLY A 124 7.70 -20.60 3.88
N LYS A 125 8.52 -21.12 4.76
CA LYS A 125 8.68 -20.58 6.11
C LYS A 125 9.76 -19.51 6.12
N HIS A 126 9.43 -18.36 6.66
CA HIS A 126 10.30 -17.20 6.75
C HIS A 126 10.19 -16.55 8.11
N HIS A 127 11.26 -15.91 8.55
CA HIS A 127 11.24 -15.01 9.69
C HIS A 127 11.05 -13.59 9.19
N LEU A 128 9.90 -12.99 9.52
CA LEU A 128 9.53 -11.65 9.10
C LEU A 128 9.78 -10.66 10.25
N SER A 129 10.54 -9.60 9.97
CA SER A 129 10.75 -8.48 10.90
C SER A 129 10.31 -7.19 10.23
N MET A 130 9.29 -6.56 10.78
CA MET A 130 8.75 -5.26 10.32
C MET A 130 8.98 -4.23 11.40
N LYS A 131 9.57 -3.09 11.03
CA LYS A 131 9.89 -2.00 11.95
C LYS A 131 9.43 -0.68 11.38
N MET A 132 8.92 0.18 12.25
CA MET A 132 8.53 1.55 11.89
C MET A 132 8.92 2.51 13.01
N ASP A 133 9.49 3.63 12.60
CA ASP A 133 9.72 4.80 13.43
C ASP A 133 8.91 5.97 12.83
N ASP A 134 8.10 6.62 13.63
CA ASP A 134 7.21 7.71 13.23
C ASP A 134 7.44 9.00 14.05
N SER A 135 8.51 9.06 14.85
CA SER A 135 8.80 10.17 15.74
C SER A 135 10.28 10.56 15.76
N VAL A 136 10.59 11.79 15.38
CA VAL A 136 11.96 12.34 15.54
C VAL A 136 12.28 12.71 17.00
N LEU A 137 11.32 12.61 17.92
CA LEU A 137 11.53 12.93 19.34
C LEU A 137 11.98 11.73 20.16
N LYS A 138 11.91 10.54 19.59
CA LYS A 138 12.27 9.28 20.23
C LYS A 138 13.39 8.61 19.44
N GLU A 139 14.22 7.86 20.11
CA GLU A 139 15.31 7.14 19.45
C GLU A 139 14.90 5.68 19.20
N GLY A 140 15.08 5.24 17.95
CA GLY A 140 14.87 3.85 17.53
C GLY A 140 13.44 3.57 17.06
N PHE A 141 13.19 2.32 16.66
CA PHE A 141 11.90 1.91 16.14
C PHE A 141 10.90 1.66 17.28
N GLU A 142 9.82 2.45 17.32
CA GLU A 142 8.77 2.28 18.32
C GLU A 142 7.84 1.10 18.02
N HIS A 143 7.62 0.83 16.74
CA HIS A 143 6.72 -0.22 16.30
C HIS A 143 7.54 -1.34 15.65
N VAL A 144 7.55 -2.49 16.32
CA VAL A 144 8.29 -3.67 15.86
C VAL A 144 7.37 -4.88 15.87
N LEU A 145 7.38 -5.64 14.78
CA LEU A 145 6.76 -6.95 14.66
C LEU A 145 7.82 -7.95 14.22
N GLU A 146 8.02 -9.00 15.02
CA GLU A 146 8.85 -10.14 14.64
C GLU A 146 8.00 -11.41 14.74
N GLN A 147 7.86 -12.12 13.63
CA GLN A 147 7.00 -13.28 13.55
C GLN A 147 7.49 -14.27 12.50
N ASP A 148 7.45 -15.55 12.84
CA ASP A 148 7.61 -16.62 11.85
C ASP A 148 6.31 -16.80 11.08
N VAL A 149 6.43 -16.77 9.75
CA VAL A 149 5.31 -16.87 8.82
C VAL A 149 5.52 -18.05 7.86
N ASP A 150 4.44 -18.71 7.49
CA ASP A 150 4.45 -19.77 6.48
C ASP A 150 3.59 -19.32 5.30
N ILE A 151 4.25 -18.92 4.21
CA ILE A 151 3.59 -18.32 3.05
C ILE A 151 3.43 -19.37 1.96
N ALA A 152 2.20 -19.83 1.74
CA ALA A 152 1.93 -20.80 0.68
C ALA A 152 2.18 -20.22 -0.71
N PRO A 153 2.53 -21.06 -1.72
CA PRO A 153 2.70 -20.62 -3.09
C PRO A 153 1.47 -19.88 -3.64
N ALA A 154 1.71 -18.84 -4.44
CA ALA A 154 0.69 -17.98 -5.04
C ALA A 154 -0.24 -17.29 -4.03
N ARG A 155 0.17 -17.15 -2.78
CA ARG A 155 -0.56 -16.42 -1.74
C ARG A 155 0.01 -15.03 -1.52
N ILE A 156 -0.82 -14.19 -0.91
CA ILE A 156 -0.49 -12.83 -0.51
C ILE A 156 -0.45 -12.78 1.00
N LEU A 157 0.64 -12.24 1.55
CA LEU A 157 0.77 -11.86 2.95
C LEU A 157 0.60 -10.34 3.01
N LEU A 158 -0.47 -9.87 3.61
CA LEU A 158 -0.73 -8.45 3.78
C LEU A 158 -0.30 -7.98 5.17
N ILE A 159 0.55 -6.96 5.21
CA ILE A 159 0.97 -6.29 6.45
C ILE A 159 0.23 -4.96 6.51
N ASP A 160 -0.59 -4.81 7.54
CA ASP A 160 -1.37 -3.63 7.86
C ASP A 160 -0.91 -3.04 9.20
N PHE A 161 -1.26 -1.80 9.49
CA PHE A 161 -0.96 -1.14 10.76
C PHE A 161 -2.21 -0.55 11.39
N GLU A 162 -2.49 -1.00 12.60
CA GLU A 162 -3.57 -0.47 13.43
C GLU A 162 -2.98 0.27 14.64
N VAL A 163 -3.31 1.54 14.83
CA VAL A 163 -2.76 2.38 15.91
C VAL A 163 -2.90 1.74 17.29
N SER A 164 -3.97 0.96 17.51
CA SER A 164 -4.23 0.32 18.81
C SER A 164 -3.52 -1.02 19.00
N LYS A 165 -3.06 -1.67 17.95
CA LYS A 165 -2.49 -3.03 17.98
C LYS A 165 -1.08 -3.12 17.41
N GLY A 166 -0.64 -2.10 16.70
CA GLY A 166 0.60 -2.15 15.92
C GLY A 166 0.40 -2.86 14.58
N PHE A 167 1.43 -3.52 14.07
CA PHE A 167 1.37 -4.28 12.84
C PHE A 167 0.49 -5.52 12.95
N VAL A 168 -0.30 -5.75 11.92
CA VAL A 168 -1.23 -6.89 11.82
C VAL A 168 -0.99 -7.59 10.49
N ILE A 169 -0.80 -8.90 10.53
CA ILE A 169 -0.67 -9.76 9.34
C ILE A 169 -2.04 -10.35 8.99
N LYS A 170 -2.40 -10.25 7.71
CA LYS A 170 -3.69 -10.74 7.15
C LYS A 170 -3.48 -11.65 5.97
#